data_f0617d45e8bad30dd037ef986a927154
#
_entry.id   f0617d45e8bad30dd037ef986a927154
#
_cell.length_a   1.000
_cell.length_b   1.000
_cell.length_c   1.000
_cell.angle_alpha   90.00
_cell.angle_beta   90.00
_cell.angle_gamma   90.00
#
_symmetry.space_group_name_H-M   'P 1'
#
loop_
_entity.id
_entity.type
_entity.pdbx_description
1 polymer ?
#
loop_
_entity_poly.entity_id
_entity_poly.type
_entity_poly.pdbx_seq_one_letter_code
_entity_poly.pdbx_strand_id
1 'polypeptide(L)'
;MMGIGSKSRGRLQRAAAHVAAKGAVAACAIVATLSVAIAVEVGTANAPPASPATDQAPPEEVVVEGNHEGPRMWRVAKGDHTLWILGTITPLPRKMTWQSDSVEALLHETQEVLPAWPSIGVGANPFTAIRLYFTWRKIQKSPDHTKLQEQLPPELYARFSALKARYAPKDNKLDELRPMLAGGRLLDDALNVSGLTMRNEVQKEVLKLANKQGVKVHQTKMKVEDPVDVLKDLGDTPKDSEIACLAAIVSRLETDLGPMQARARAWALGDVDTLRSLPHSVDDRIACLAAVSTSERVRNLVIKAQDDWLIEAEDAMARNKSTLAVQSMDRLLGDDGILSQLRTKGYIVEGP
;
A
#
# COMPACT_ATOMS: atom_id res chain seq x y z
N MET A 1 -45.84 25.69 18.68
CA MET A 1 -44.90 25.70 17.54
C MET A 1 -43.83 24.67 17.78
N MET A 2 -43.82 23.59 17.00
CA MET A 2 -43.02 22.39 17.20
C MET A 2 -41.61 22.51 16.59
N GLY A 3 -40.61 22.18 17.37
CA GLY A 3 -39.20 22.10 16.94
C GLY A 3 -38.86 20.79 16.25
N ILE A 4 -38.96 20.74 14.95
CA ILE A 4 -38.45 19.64 14.11
C ILE A 4 -37.28 20.19 13.32
N GLY A 5 -36.04 19.81 13.68
CA GLY A 5 -34.89 20.32 12.89
C GLY A 5 -33.50 19.83 13.27
N SER A 6 -33.30 19.24 14.44
CA SER A 6 -31.90 18.95 14.90
C SER A 6 -31.41 17.52 14.56
N LYS A 7 -32.30 16.53 14.50
CA LYS A 7 -31.87 15.11 14.29
C LYS A 7 -31.61 14.74 12.84
N SER A 8 -32.16 15.48 11.86
CA SER A 8 -31.95 15.20 10.43
C SER A 8 -30.61 15.74 9.91
N ARG A 9 -30.13 16.88 10.43
CA ARG A 9 -28.82 17.45 10.05
C ARG A 9 -27.63 16.57 10.48
N GLY A 10 -27.71 15.94 11.66
CA GLY A 10 -26.66 15.06 12.13
C GLY A 10 -26.51 13.75 11.35
N ARG A 11 -27.58 13.21 10.78
CA ARG A 11 -27.54 12.01 9.92
C ARG A 11 -26.97 12.30 8.54
N LEU A 12 -27.32 13.42 7.93
CA LEU A 12 -26.77 13.88 6.66
C LEU A 12 -25.28 14.22 6.76
N GLN A 13 -24.85 14.85 7.84
CA GLN A 13 -23.43 15.12 8.08
C GLN A 13 -22.59 13.86 8.30
N ARG A 14 -23.13 12.86 9.02
CA ARG A 14 -22.42 11.56 9.20
C ARG A 14 -22.38 10.73 7.91
N ALA A 15 -23.43 10.77 7.09
CA ALA A 15 -23.44 10.10 5.79
C ALA A 15 -22.46 10.76 4.81
N ALA A 16 -22.42 12.09 4.74
CA ALA A 16 -21.46 12.81 3.90
C ALA A 16 -20.01 12.60 4.33
N ALA A 17 -19.74 12.56 5.64
CA ALA A 17 -18.40 12.28 6.18
C ALA A 17 -17.94 10.85 5.88
N HIS A 18 -18.85 9.85 5.93
CA HIS A 18 -18.53 8.46 5.61
C HIS A 18 -18.28 8.22 4.13
N VAL A 19 -18.99 8.92 3.25
CA VAL A 19 -18.82 8.82 1.80
C VAL A 19 -17.56 9.57 1.35
N ALA A 20 -17.29 10.74 1.92
CA ALA A 20 -16.07 11.50 1.66
C ALA A 20 -14.81 10.75 2.16
N ALA A 21 -14.89 10.10 3.32
CA ALA A 21 -13.80 9.27 3.85
C ALA A 21 -13.49 8.07 2.95
N LYS A 22 -14.51 7.41 2.38
CA LYS A 22 -14.30 6.29 1.46
C LYS A 22 -13.71 6.72 0.11
N GLY A 23 -14.09 7.89 -0.41
CA GLY A 23 -13.53 8.44 -1.65
C GLY A 23 -12.09 8.95 -1.48
N ALA A 24 -11.81 9.65 -0.39
CA ALA A 24 -10.47 10.15 -0.07
C ALA A 24 -9.49 9.00 0.28
N VAL A 25 -9.96 7.97 0.98
CA VAL A 25 -9.17 6.78 1.32
C VAL A 25 -8.80 5.98 0.06
N ALA A 26 -9.69 5.88 -0.94
CA ALA A 26 -9.38 5.19 -2.19
C ALA A 26 -8.30 5.93 -3.00
N ALA A 27 -8.37 7.26 -3.11
CA ALA A 27 -7.35 8.05 -3.79
C ALA A 27 -6.01 8.05 -3.03
N CYS A 28 -6.04 8.11 -1.69
CA CYS A 28 -4.84 8.02 -0.85
C CYS A 28 -4.26 6.60 -0.79
N ALA A 29 -5.08 5.54 -0.89
CA ALA A 29 -4.60 4.17 -0.94
C ALA A 29 -3.76 3.90 -2.20
N ILE A 30 -4.11 4.49 -3.35
CA ILE A 30 -3.31 4.41 -4.57
C ILE A 30 -1.93 5.04 -4.36
N VAL A 31 -1.85 6.20 -3.71
CA VAL A 31 -0.57 6.88 -3.42
C VAL A 31 0.22 6.15 -2.33
N ALA A 32 -0.45 5.58 -1.32
CA ALA A 32 0.20 4.93 -0.18
C ALA A 32 0.79 3.54 -0.51
N THR A 33 0.28 2.85 -1.55
CA THR A 33 0.81 1.55 -1.99
C THR A 33 1.97 1.66 -2.99
N LEU A 34 2.30 2.87 -3.45
CA LEU A 34 3.14 3.16 -4.61
C LEU A 34 4.54 3.70 -4.29
N SER A 35 5.17 3.27 -3.22
CA SER A 35 6.53 3.75 -2.89
C SER A 35 7.60 2.79 -3.37
N VAL A 36 8.30 3.15 -4.43
CA VAL A 36 9.51 2.47 -4.92
C VAL A 36 10.56 3.50 -5.34
N ALA A 37 11.79 3.27 -4.93
CA ALA A 37 12.95 3.99 -5.42
C ALA A 37 13.16 3.74 -6.92
N ILE A 38 13.50 4.77 -7.66
CA ILE A 38 13.76 4.70 -9.10
C ILE A 38 15.24 4.36 -9.28
N ALA A 39 15.50 3.11 -9.70
CA ALA A 39 16.73 2.81 -10.43
C ALA A 39 16.31 2.21 -11.78
N VAL A 40 16.60 2.94 -12.86
CA VAL A 40 16.28 2.53 -14.22
C VAL A 40 17.52 1.93 -14.87
N GLU A 41 17.51 0.61 -15.08
CA GLU A 41 18.27 0.02 -16.18
C GLU A 41 17.33 -0.73 -17.10
N VAL A 42 17.27 -0.26 -18.36
CA VAL A 42 16.45 -0.85 -19.41
C VAL A 42 17.21 -2.02 -20.02
N GLY A 43 16.85 -3.24 -19.62
CA GLY A 43 17.26 -4.47 -20.28
C GLY A 43 16.08 -5.13 -20.99
N THR A 44 16.13 -5.18 -22.31
CA THR A 44 15.13 -5.89 -23.12
C THR A 44 15.34 -7.40 -23.02
N ALA A 45 14.41 -8.12 -22.42
CA ALA A 45 14.37 -9.58 -22.43
C ALA A 45 13.03 -10.10 -22.97
N ASN A 46 13.10 -10.97 -23.98
CA ASN A 46 11.97 -11.69 -24.57
C ASN A 46 11.29 -12.59 -23.53
N ALA A 47 9.99 -12.47 -23.39
CA ALA A 47 9.20 -13.33 -22.52
C ALA A 47 8.88 -14.68 -23.20
N PRO A 48 8.98 -15.80 -22.48
CA PRO A 48 8.50 -17.12 -22.96
C PRO A 48 6.96 -17.21 -22.89
N PRO A 49 6.33 -18.10 -23.66
CA PRO A 49 4.88 -18.25 -23.72
C PRO A 49 4.30 -18.80 -22.42
N ALA A 50 3.15 -18.27 -22.02
CA ALA A 50 2.44 -18.62 -20.80
C ALA A 50 1.95 -20.08 -20.80
N SER A 51 2.23 -20.81 -19.72
CA SER A 51 1.64 -22.13 -19.44
C SER A 51 0.18 -21.98 -18.98
N PRO A 52 -0.70 -22.97 -19.25
CA PRO A 52 -2.11 -22.89 -18.87
C PRO A 52 -2.28 -22.86 -17.34
N ALA A 53 -3.19 -22.00 -16.91
CA ALA A 53 -3.51 -21.79 -15.49
C ALA A 53 -4.02 -23.08 -14.83
N THR A 54 -3.29 -23.54 -13.83
CA THR A 54 -3.71 -24.65 -12.96
C THR A 54 -4.83 -24.17 -12.04
N ASP A 55 -5.86 -24.99 -11.90
CA ASP A 55 -7.00 -24.77 -11.01
C ASP A 55 -6.49 -24.70 -9.56
N GLN A 56 -6.43 -23.48 -8.99
CA GLN A 56 -5.94 -23.28 -7.63
C GLN A 56 -7.07 -23.54 -6.64
N ALA A 57 -6.81 -24.42 -5.68
CA ALA A 57 -7.66 -24.68 -4.54
C ALA A 57 -8.01 -23.39 -3.76
N PRO A 58 -9.13 -23.36 -3.01
CA PRO A 58 -9.47 -22.20 -2.17
C PRO A 58 -8.34 -21.87 -1.20
N PRO A 59 -8.19 -20.60 -0.81
CA PRO A 59 -7.06 -20.15 -0.01
C PRO A 59 -7.00 -20.90 1.33
N GLU A 60 -5.93 -21.64 1.53
CA GLU A 60 -5.63 -22.30 2.78
C GLU A 60 -5.29 -21.25 3.84
N GLU A 61 -5.86 -21.38 5.03
CA GLU A 61 -5.52 -20.52 6.16
C GLU A 61 -4.04 -20.73 6.51
N VAL A 62 -3.23 -19.66 6.42
CA VAL A 62 -1.81 -19.76 6.77
C VAL A 62 -1.70 -19.78 8.30
N VAL A 63 -1.78 -20.96 8.87
CA VAL A 63 -1.49 -21.19 10.29
C VAL A 63 0.00 -21.52 10.40
N VAL A 64 0.73 -20.66 11.11
CA VAL A 64 2.15 -20.87 11.42
C VAL A 64 2.20 -21.63 12.73
N GLU A 65 2.34 -22.97 12.65
CA GLU A 65 2.52 -23.84 13.82
C GLU A 65 4.02 -24.11 14.03
N GLY A 66 4.48 -24.00 15.29
CA GLY A 66 5.86 -24.28 15.67
C GLY A 66 6.53 -23.14 16.45
N ASN A 67 7.70 -23.44 17.01
CA ASN A 67 8.50 -22.46 17.75
C ASN A 67 9.38 -21.67 16.76
N HIS A 68 8.81 -20.69 16.10
CA HIS A 68 9.50 -19.82 15.15
C HIS A 68 9.77 -18.46 15.80
N GLU A 69 10.90 -17.85 15.44
CA GLU A 69 11.31 -16.56 16.01
C GLU A 69 10.41 -15.37 15.56
N GLY A 70 9.52 -15.61 14.59
CA GLY A 70 8.67 -14.58 14.00
C GLY A 70 9.42 -13.69 13.01
N PRO A 71 8.79 -12.62 12.51
CA PRO A 71 9.40 -11.75 11.52
C PRO A 71 10.63 -11.02 12.09
N ARG A 72 11.66 -10.93 11.28
CA ARG A 72 12.93 -10.32 11.66
C ARG A 72 12.86 -8.80 11.69
N MET A 73 13.66 -8.20 12.57
CA MET A 73 13.78 -6.75 12.73
C MET A 73 15.22 -6.30 12.48
N TRP A 74 15.36 -5.13 11.88
CA TRP A 74 16.65 -4.42 11.78
C TRP A 74 16.89 -3.60 13.03
N ARG A 75 18.13 -3.60 13.50
CA ARG A 75 18.60 -2.72 14.56
C ARG A 75 19.44 -1.59 13.94
N VAL A 76 19.03 -0.36 14.15
CA VAL A 76 19.76 0.84 13.75
C VAL A 76 20.20 1.57 15.00
N ALA A 77 21.50 1.81 15.15
CA ALA A 77 22.06 2.37 16.39
C ALA A 77 22.95 3.58 16.11
N LYS A 78 22.95 4.53 17.07
CA LYS A 78 23.88 5.65 17.13
C LYS A 78 24.08 6.05 18.59
N GLY A 79 25.29 5.82 19.12
CA GLY A 79 25.56 5.96 20.56
C GLY A 79 24.72 4.94 21.35
N ASP A 80 24.01 5.41 22.35
CA ASP A 80 23.10 4.61 23.21
C ASP A 80 21.63 4.63 22.75
N HIS A 81 21.37 5.15 21.56
CA HIS A 81 20.03 5.21 20.95
C HIS A 81 19.85 4.10 19.91
N THR A 82 18.70 3.47 19.93
CA THR A 82 18.36 2.37 19.02
C THR A 82 16.99 2.57 18.38
N LEU A 83 16.94 2.39 17.07
CA LEU A 83 15.70 2.26 16.30
C LEU A 83 15.59 0.81 15.82
N TRP A 84 14.58 0.12 16.28
CA TRP A 84 14.19 -1.18 15.78
C TRP A 84 13.21 -1.02 14.62
N ILE A 85 13.46 -1.66 13.50
CA ILE A 85 12.59 -1.54 12.33
C ILE A 85 12.02 -2.91 11.98
N LEU A 86 10.72 -3.08 12.19
CA LEU A 86 9.98 -4.25 11.72
C LEU A 86 9.69 -4.08 10.23
N GLY A 87 10.34 -4.89 9.41
CA GLY A 87 10.07 -4.94 7.97
C GLY A 87 8.76 -5.66 7.69
N THR A 88 7.86 -5.04 6.92
CA THR A 88 6.59 -5.65 6.51
C THR A 88 6.54 -5.87 5.01
N ILE A 89 5.78 -6.85 4.58
CA ILE A 89 5.49 -7.08 3.15
C ILE A 89 3.98 -6.94 2.88
N THR A 90 3.64 -6.73 1.65
CA THR A 90 2.26 -6.77 1.14
C THR A 90 2.24 -7.40 -0.25
N PRO A 91 1.18 -8.16 -0.61
CA PRO A 91 0.00 -8.49 0.20
C PRO A 91 0.27 -9.55 1.26
N LEU A 92 -0.56 -9.57 2.31
CA LEU A 92 -0.57 -10.57 3.38
C LEU A 92 -1.93 -11.24 3.50
N PRO A 93 -2.04 -12.45 4.07
CA PRO A 93 -3.31 -13.06 4.42
C PRO A 93 -4.11 -12.17 5.40
N ARG A 94 -5.43 -12.05 5.18
CA ARG A 94 -6.31 -11.23 6.02
C ARG A 94 -6.42 -11.69 7.46
N LYS A 95 -6.24 -12.99 7.69
CA LYS A 95 -6.32 -13.65 9.00
C LYS A 95 -5.00 -14.35 9.31
N MET A 96 -3.88 -13.68 9.06
CA MET A 96 -2.59 -14.26 9.37
C MET A 96 -2.31 -14.12 10.86
N THR A 97 -1.98 -15.25 11.49
CA THR A 97 -1.32 -15.26 12.80
C THR A 97 0.19 -15.26 12.58
N TRP A 98 0.90 -14.48 13.35
CA TRP A 98 2.36 -14.42 13.36
C TRP A 98 2.85 -14.27 14.79
N GLN A 99 4.07 -14.72 15.05
CA GLN A 99 4.68 -14.65 16.37
C GLN A 99 5.01 -13.20 16.71
N SER A 100 4.23 -12.58 17.59
CA SER A 100 4.40 -11.19 18.02
C SER A 100 5.22 -11.05 19.31
N ASP A 101 5.65 -12.15 19.93
CA ASP A 101 6.27 -12.17 21.26
C ASP A 101 7.53 -11.30 21.32
N SER A 102 8.37 -11.34 20.29
CA SER A 102 9.56 -10.48 20.19
C SER A 102 9.21 -8.99 20.09
N VAL A 103 8.15 -8.66 19.37
CA VAL A 103 7.64 -7.28 19.27
C VAL A 103 7.00 -6.86 20.60
N GLU A 104 6.23 -7.73 21.24
CA GLU A 104 5.61 -7.44 22.54
C GLU A 104 6.67 -7.23 23.62
N ALA A 105 7.71 -8.06 23.68
CA ALA A 105 8.84 -7.89 24.59
C ALA A 105 9.58 -6.57 24.34
N LEU A 106 9.85 -6.25 23.06
CA LEU A 106 10.52 -5.00 22.70
C LEU A 106 9.70 -3.75 23.07
N LEU A 107 8.37 -3.82 22.97
CA LEU A 107 7.50 -2.69 23.33
C LEU A 107 7.62 -2.31 24.81
N HIS A 108 7.98 -3.22 25.72
CA HIS A 108 8.22 -2.88 27.13
C HIS A 108 9.43 -1.96 27.34
N GLU A 109 10.39 -1.99 26.43
CA GLU A 109 11.59 -1.15 26.45
C GLU A 109 11.51 0.06 25.51
N THR A 110 10.44 0.14 24.72
CA THR A 110 10.23 1.15 23.68
C THR A 110 9.49 2.36 24.23
N GLN A 111 10.01 3.56 24.00
CA GLN A 111 9.36 4.81 24.38
C GLN A 111 8.35 5.30 23.34
N GLU A 112 8.55 4.93 22.06
CA GLU A 112 7.74 5.45 20.96
C GLU A 112 7.66 4.46 19.81
N VAL A 113 6.49 4.38 19.17
CA VAL A 113 6.28 3.61 17.93
C VAL A 113 6.06 4.55 16.74
N LEU A 114 6.80 4.33 15.65
CA LEU A 114 6.72 5.09 14.42
C LEU A 114 6.06 4.23 13.32
N PRO A 115 4.84 4.59 12.85
CA PRO A 115 4.18 3.92 11.73
C PRO A 115 4.89 4.14 10.39
N ALA A 116 4.66 3.24 9.42
CA ALA A 116 5.28 3.28 8.09
C ALA A 116 4.92 4.51 7.25
N TRP A 117 3.75 5.08 7.51
CA TRP A 117 3.22 6.19 6.71
C TRP A 117 2.65 7.30 7.57
N PRO A 118 2.80 8.55 7.14
CA PRO A 118 2.10 9.64 7.78
C PRO A 118 0.57 9.48 7.63
N SER A 119 -0.17 9.97 8.62
CA SER A 119 -1.60 10.15 8.43
C SER A 119 -1.85 11.32 7.48
N ILE A 120 -2.63 11.08 6.44
CA ILE A 120 -2.96 12.12 5.48
C ILE A 120 -4.15 12.93 6.02
N GLY A 121 -3.87 14.18 6.38
CA GLY A 121 -4.88 15.15 6.74
C GLY A 121 -5.38 15.90 5.50
N VAL A 122 -6.65 15.71 5.16
CA VAL A 122 -7.33 16.53 4.17
C VAL A 122 -8.08 17.58 4.95
N GLY A 123 -7.68 18.84 4.84
CA GLY A 123 -8.40 19.98 5.43
C GLY A 123 -9.78 20.12 4.80
N ALA A 124 -10.69 19.21 5.13
CA ALA A 124 -11.99 19.13 4.50
C ALA A 124 -13.03 19.89 5.34
N ASN A 125 -13.35 21.10 4.93
CA ASN A 125 -14.65 21.68 5.24
C ASN A 125 -15.74 20.95 4.41
N PRO A 126 -17.03 21.08 4.74
CA PRO A 126 -18.12 20.42 4.03
C PRO A 126 -18.14 20.67 2.52
N PHE A 127 -17.74 21.86 2.08
CA PHE A 127 -17.69 22.22 0.66
C PHE A 127 -16.55 21.47 -0.06
N THR A 128 -15.38 21.39 0.56
CA THR A 128 -14.26 20.60 0.03
C THR A 128 -14.64 19.13 -0.07
N ALA A 129 -15.31 18.56 0.93
CA ALA A 129 -15.77 17.16 0.90
C ALA A 129 -16.74 16.90 -0.27
N ILE A 130 -17.66 17.81 -0.52
CA ILE A 130 -18.61 17.72 -1.65
C ILE A 130 -17.84 17.81 -2.99
N ARG A 131 -16.91 18.78 -3.13
CA ARG A 131 -16.07 18.90 -4.34
C ARG A 131 -15.22 17.66 -4.58
N LEU A 132 -14.61 17.10 -3.56
CA LEU A 132 -13.85 15.84 -3.64
C LEU A 132 -14.73 14.69 -4.12
N TYR A 133 -15.95 14.56 -3.58
CA TYR A 133 -16.87 13.52 -4.00
C TYR A 133 -17.24 13.64 -5.49
N PHE A 134 -17.60 14.82 -5.96
CA PHE A 134 -17.96 14.99 -7.37
C PHE A 134 -16.76 14.86 -8.31
N THR A 135 -15.58 15.40 -7.91
CA THR A 135 -14.34 15.22 -8.67
C THR A 135 -13.99 13.74 -8.77
N TRP A 136 -14.02 13.00 -7.67
CA TRP A 136 -13.78 11.57 -7.66
C TRP A 136 -14.73 10.80 -8.58
N ARG A 137 -16.04 11.12 -8.49
CA ARG A 137 -17.05 10.52 -9.37
C ARG A 137 -16.76 10.76 -10.86
N LYS A 138 -16.26 11.95 -11.18
CA LYS A 138 -15.93 12.35 -12.56
C LYS A 138 -14.70 11.58 -13.08
N ILE A 139 -13.64 11.50 -12.29
CA ILE A 139 -12.37 10.92 -12.74
C ILE A 139 -12.35 9.39 -12.76
N GLN A 140 -13.37 8.72 -12.21
CA GLN A 140 -13.45 7.26 -12.25
C GLN A 140 -13.65 6.71 -13.65
N LYS A 141 -14.34 7.43 -14.50
CA LYS A 141 -14.67 7.02 -15.86
C LYS A 141 -13.79 7.75 -16.87
N SER A 142 -13.65 7.15 -18.04
CA SER A 142 -13.00 7.83 -19.17
C SER A 142 -13.72 9.14 -19.51
N PRO A 143 -13.01 10.23 -19.85
CA PRO A 143 -13.61 11.50 -20.21
C PRO A 143 -14.57 11.41 -21.38
N ASP A 144 -14.30 10.53 -22.33
CA ASP A 144 -15.10 10.27 -23.54
C ASP A 144 -16.18 9.20 -23.33
N HIS A 145 -16.35 8.68 -22.10
CA HIS A 145 -17.28 7.62 -21.74
C HIS A 145 -17.08 6.30 -22.51
N THR A 146 -15.94 6.10 -23.16
CA THR A 146 -15.61 4.84 -23.84
C THR A 146 -15.46 3.72 -22.81
N LYS A 147 -15.85 2.50 -23.22
CA LYS A 147 -15.67 1.32 -22.39
C LYS A 147 -14.21 0.86 -22.42
N LEU A 148 -13.80 0.12 -21.40
CA LEU A 148 -12.44 -0.39 -21.27
C LEU A 148 -12.00 -1.19 -22.49
N GLN A 149 -12.90 -1.96 -23.11
CA GLN A 149 -12.65 -2.70 -24.34
C GLN A 149 -12.19 -1.81 -25.51
N GLU A 150 -12.72 -0.60 -25.60
CA GLU A 150 -12.37 0.37 -26.66
C GLU A 150 -11.07 1.13 -26.35
N GLN A 151 -10.64 1.09 -25.08
CA GLN A 151 -9.46 1.79 -24.61
C GLN A 151 -8.19 0.94 -24.66
N LEU A 152 -8.33 -0.38 -24.52
CA LEU A 152 -7.21 -1.31 -24.40
C LEU A 152 -6.87 -1.98 -25.75
N PRO A 153 -5.60 -2.35 -25.97
CA PRO A 153 -5.25 -3.31 -27.01
C PRO A 153 -6.07 -4.60 -26.87
N PRO A 154 -6.55 -5.21 -27.98
CA PRO A 154 -7.43 -6.38 -27.93
C PRO A 154 -6.88 -7.55 -27.09
N GLU A 155 -5.58 -7.83 -27.19
CA GLU A 155 -4.92 -8.89 -26.43
C GLU A 155 -4.93 -8.60 -24.92
N LEU A 156 -4.66 -7.36 -24.53
CA LEU A 156 -4.69 -6.96 -23.12
C LEU A 156 -6.11 -7.03 -22.56
N TYR A 157 -7.11 -6.60 -23.34
CA TYR A 157 -8.50 -6.69 -22.93
C TYR A 157 -8.95 -8.15 -22.78
N ALA A 158 -8.52 -9.06 -23.64
CA ALA A 158 -8.81 -10.48 -23.51
C ALA A 158 -8.25 -11.08 -22.21
N ARG A 159 -6.99 -10.77 -21.88
CA ARG A 159 -6.34 -11.19 -20.63
C ARG A 159 -7.07 -10.60 -19.41
N PHE A 160 -7.34 -9.31 -19.41
CA PHE A 160 -8.12 -8.64 -18.36
C PHE A 160 -9.50 -9.30 -18.18
N SER A 161 -10.22 -9.59 -19.28
CA SER A 161 -11.55 -10.20 -19.24
C SER A 161 -11.53 -11.60 -18.67
N ALA A 162 -10.50 -12.40 -18.96
CA ALA A 162 -10.31 -13.72 -18.37
C ALA A 162 -10.13 -13.63 -16.83
N LEU A 163 -9.30 -12.71 -16.36
CA LEU A 163 -9.11 -12.47 -14.94
C LEU A 163 -10.38 -11.91 -14.27
N LYS A 164 -11.09 -10.98 -14.94
CA LYS A 164 -12.38 -10.46 -14.48
C LYS A 164 -13.40 -11.58 -14.31
N ALA A 165 -13.53 -12.49 -15.29
CA ALA A 165 -14.42 -13.62 -15.21
C ALA A 165 -14.11 -14.53 -14.02
N ARG A 166 -12.84 -14.64 -13.64
CA ARG A 166 -12.36 -15.45 -12.51
C ARG A 166 -12.59 -14.77 -11.16
N TYR A 167 -12.23 -13.49 -11.01
CA TYR A 167 -12.14 -12.82 -9.72
C TYR A 167 -13.27 -11.81 -9.43
N ALA A 168 -13.90 -11.27 -10.48
CA ALA A 168 -14.95 -10.26 -10.38
C ALA A 168 -16.14 -10.52 -11.35
N PRO A 169 -16.68 -11.75 -11.47
CA PRO A 169 -17.66 -12.11 -12.51
C PRO A 169 -18.96 -11.29 -12.43
N LYS A 170 -19.28 -10.75 -11.27
CA LYS A 170 -20.50 -9.96 -11.02
C LYS A 170 -20.29 -8.45 -11.09
N ASP A 171 -19.05 -7.97 -11.23
CA ASP A 171 -18.78 -6.53 -11.32
C ASP A 171 -18.87 -6.02 -12.75
N ASN A 172 -20.09 -5.64 -13.16
CA ASN A 172 -20.35 -5.07 -14.48
C ASN A 172 -19.83 -3.62 -14.64
N LYS A 173 -19.36 -2.98 -13.54
CA LYS A 173 -18.89 -1.59 -13.57
C LYS A 173 -17.40 -1.49 -13.87
N LEU A 174 -16.65 -2.59 -13.79
CA LEU A 174 -15.22 -2.60 -14.09
C LEU A 174 -14.92 -2.06 -15.49
N ASP A 175 -15.72 -2.43 -16.49
CA ASP A 175 -15.54 -2.01 -17.88
C ASP A 175 -15.87 -0.52 -18.13
N GLU A 176 -16.47 0.16 -17.14
CA GLU A 176 -16.77 1.59 -17.22
C GLU A 176 -15.67 2.46 -16.62
N LEU A 177 -14.70 1.83 -15.93
CA LEU A 177 -13.61 2.54 -15.27
C LEU A 177 -12.48 2.86 -16.26
N ARG A 178 -11.70 3.86 -15.91
CA ARG A 178 -10.40 4.13 -16.56
C ARG A 178 -9.44 2.95 -16.36
N PRO A 179 -8.48 2.71 -17.27
CA PRO A 179 -7.61 1.54 -17.22
C PRO A 179 -6.94 1.32 -15.87
N MET A 180 -6.27 2.32 -15.31
CA MET A 180 -5.59 2.21 -14.02
C MET A 180 -6.55 1.84 -12.88
N LEU A 181 -7.74 2.45 -12.84
CA LEU A 181 -8.72 2.17 -11.80
C LEU A 181 -9.38 0.79 -11.95
N ALA A 182 -9.59 0.36 -13.21
CA ALA A 182 -10.07 -0.99 -13.50
C ALA A 182 -9.06 -2.05 -13.06
N GLY A 183 -7.76 -1.83 -13.35
CA GLY A 183 -6.68 -2.70 -12.89
C GLY A 183 -6.60 -2.78 -11.36
N GLY A 184 -6.59 -1.64 -10.68
CA GLY A 184 -6.56 -1.60 -9.21
C GLY A 184 -7.77 -2.29 -8.58
N ARG A 185 -8.97 -2.12 -9.12
CA ARG A 185 -10.18 -2.79 -8.65
C ARG A 185 -10.12 -4.30 -8.85
N LEU A 186 -9.65 -4.74 -10.03
CA LEU A 186 -9.46 -6.16 -10.32
C LEU A 186 -8.43 -6.80 -9.39
N LEU A 187 -7.34 -6.09 -9.09
CA LEU A 187 -6.33 -6.55 -8.12
C LEU A 187 -6.95 -6.71 -6.73
N ASP A 188 -7.72 -5.73 -6.26
CA ASP A 188 -8.40 -5.80 -4.97
C ASP A 188 -9.37 -7.01 -4.90
N ASP A 189 -10.14 -7.25 -5.96
CA ASP A 189 -11.08 -8.36 -6.03
C ASP A 189 -10.34 -9.72 -6.07
N ALA A 190 -9.26 -9.83 -6.84
CA ALA A 190 -8.42 -11.02 -6.92
C ALA A 190 -7.76 -11.35 -5.57
N LEU A 191 -7.20 -10.36 -4.90
CA LEU A 191 -6.63 -10.53 -3.56
C LEU A 191 -7.72 -10.92 -2.55
N ASN A 192 -8.91 -10.32 -2.64
CA ASN A 192 -10.04 -10.65 -1.79
C ASN A 192 -10.47 -12.12 -1.92
N VAL A 193 -10.61 -12.60 -3.15
CA VAL A 193 -10.97 -14.01 -3.44
C VAL A 193 -9.86 -14.95 -2.96
N SER A 194 -8.60 -14.55 -3.08
CA SER A 194 -7.42 -15.31 -2.64
C SER A 194 -7.12 -15.20 -1.14
N GLY A 195 -7.99 -14.55 -0.35
CA GLY A 195 -7.80 -14.35 1.09
C GLY A 195 -6.68 -13.39 1.47
N LEU A 196 -6.14 -12.65 0.50
CA LEU A 196 -5.05 -11.70 0.68
C LEU A 196 -5.55 -10.26 0.86
N THR A 197 -4.67 -9.38 1.33
CA THR A 197 -4.95 -7.94 1.47
C THR A 197 -3.70 -7.10 1.31
N MET A 198 -3.84 -5.93 0.68
CA MET A 198 -2.79 -4.90 0.64
C MET A 198 -2.75 -4.07 1.93
N ARG A 199 -3.70 -4.25 2.85
CA ARG A 199 -3.68 -3.54 4.14
C ARG A 199 -2.53 -4.05 4.99
N ASN A 200 -1.82 -3.15 5.65
CA ASN A 200 -0.77 -3.51 6.59
C ASN A 200 -1.38 -3.96 7.94
N GLU A 201 -1.90 -5.19 7.96
CA GLU A 201 -2.51 -5.77 9.19
C GLU A 201 -1.45 -5.97 10.29
N VAL A 202 -0.18 -6.15 9.93
CA VAL A 202 0.94 -6.22 10.87
C VAL A 202 1.11 -4.90 11.61
N GLN A 203 1.19 -3.79 10.90
CA GLN A 203 1.26 -2.46 11.53
C GLN A 203 0.06 -2.22 12.45
N LYS A 204 -1.14 -2.59 12.00
CA LYS A 204 -2.35 -2.43 12.81
C LYS A 204 -2.27 -3.19 14.14
N GLU A 205 -1.74 -4.42 14.11
CA GLU A 205 -1.53 -5.20 15.35
C GLU A 205 -0.43 -4.60 16.22
N VAL A 206 0.70 -4.19 15.66
CA VAL A 206 1.77 -3.48 16.41
C VAL A 206 1.22 -2.23 17.11
N LEU A 207 0.43 -1.42 16.41
CA LEU A 207 -0.17 -0.22 17.02
C LEU A 207 -1.18 -0.56 18.12
N LYS A 208 -1.92 -1.67 17.97
CA LYS A 208 -2.83 -2.17 19.01
C LYS A 208 -2.06 -2.62 20.24
N LEU A 209 -0.96 -3.36 20.07
CA LEU A 209 -0.08 -3.80 21.15
C LEU A 209 0.57 -2.60 21.86
N ALA A 210 1.09 -1.63 21.11
CA ALA A 210 1.65 -0.39 21.66
C ALA A 210 0.62 0.36 22.53
N ASN A 211 -0.59 0.54 22.03
CA ASN A 211 -1.67 1.17 22.78
C ASN A 211 -2.03 0.38 24.06
N LYS A 212 -2.06 -0.96 23.99
CA LYS A 212 -2.33 -1.83 25.15
C LYS A 212 -1.27 -1.67 26.26
N GLN A 213 -0.01 -1.48 25.86
CA GLN A 213 1.12 -1.29 26.77
C GLN A 213 1.37 0.17 27.16
N GLY A 214 0.56 1.12 26.66
CA GLY A 214 0.71 2.54 26.92
C GLY A 214 1.90 3.20 26.23
N VAL A 215 2.48 2.55 25.21
CA VAL A 215 3.58 3.11 24.42
C VAL A 215 3.05 4.18 23.47
N LYS A 216 3.74 5.31 23.43
CA LYS A 216 3.35 6.44 22.59
C LYS A 216 3.44 6.07 21.09
N VAL A 217 2.38 6.31 20.33
CA VAL A 217 2.41 6.20 18.87
C VAL A 217 2.64 7.58 18.28
N HIS A 218 3.75 7.77 17.60
CA HIS A 218 4.06 9.01 16.89
C HIS A 218 3.52 8.96 15.46
N GLN A 219 2.33 9.47 15.30
CA GLN A 219 1.69 9.55 13.99
C GLN A 219 2.06 10.86 13.29
N THR A 220 3.03 10.82 12.39
CA THR A 220 3.34 11.93 11.50
C THR A 220 2.11 12.35 10.72
N LYS A 221 1.88 13.65 10.58
CA LYS A 221 0.73 14.21 9.86
C LYS A 221 1.21 14.93 8.60
N MET A 222 0.80 14.44 7.45
CA MET A 222 0.99 15.13 6.19
C MET A 222 -0.32 15.83 5.78
N LYS A 223 -0.27 17.14 5.64
CA LYS A 223 -1.41 17.94 5.16
C LYS A 223 -1.35 18.04 3.64
N VAL A 224 -2.42 17.61 2.97
CA VAL A 224 -2.62 17.87 1.55
C VAL A 224 -3.38 19.19 1.42
N GLU A 225 -2.73 20.22 0.89
CA GLU A 225 -3.31 21.58 0.86
C GLU A 225 -4.45 21.67 -0.15
N ASP A 226 -4.25 21.18 -1.37
CA ASP A 226 -5.24 21.25 -2.46
C ASP A 226 -5.70 19.85 -2.91
N PRO A 227 -6.46 19.13 -2.06
CA PRO A 227 -6.81 17.74 -2.34
C PRO A 227 -7.72 17.55 -3.56
N VAL A 228 -8.49 18.59 -3.92
CA VAL A 228 -9.33 18.58 -5.13
C VAL A 228 -8.45 18.64 -6.38
N ASP A 229 -7.38 19.43 -6.35
CA ASP A 229 -6.49 19.57 -7.49
C ASP A 229 -5.57 18.35 -7.63
N VAL A 230 -5.17 17.73 -6.52
CA VAL A 230 -4.53 16.39 -6.55
C VAL A 230 -5.42 15.36 -7.25
N LEU A 231 -6.73 15.34 -6.95
CA LEU A 231 -7.65 14.43 -7.65
C LEU A 231 -7.81 14.76 -9.13
N LYS A 232 -7.81 16.04 -9.50
CA LYS A 232 -7.86 16.43 -10.92
C LYS A 232 -6.60 15.97 -11.65
N ASP A 233 -5.42 16.20 -11.06
CA ASP A 233 -4.16 15.75 -11.61
C ASP A 233 -4.14 14.24 -11.84
N LEU A 234 -4.68 13.45 -10.89
CA LEU A 234 -4.89 12.01 -11.09
C LEU A 234 -5.87 11.71 -12.24
N GLY A 235 -6.88 12.58 -12.43
CA GLY A 235 -7.80 12.51 -13.55
C GLY A 235 -7.15 12.83 -14.90
N ASP A 236 -6.07 13.60 -14.90
CA ASP A 236 -5.33 14.01 -16.10
C ASP A 236 -4.16 13.07 -16.43
N THR A 237 -4.02 11.94 -15.71
CA THR A 237 -3.02 10.90 -16.01
C THR A 237 -3.14 10.45 -17.47
N PRO A 238 -2.03 10.43 -18.24
CA PRO A 238 -2.04 10.02 -19.65
C PRO A 238 -2.57 8.58 -19.83
N LYS A 239 -3.41 8.39 -20.85
CA LYS A 239 -4.05 7.11 -21.11
C LYS A 239 -3.05 5.96 -21.29
N ASP A 240 -1.95 6.18 -21.99
CA ASP A 240 -0.92 5.17 -22.21
C ASP A 240 -0.25 4.74 -20.89
N SER A 241 -0.03 5.68 -19.97
CA SER A 241 0.49 5.39 -18.63
C SER A 241 -0.50 4.57 -17.79
N GLU A 242 -1.78 4.86 -17.90
CA GLU A 242 -2.83 4.05 -17.24
C GLU A 242 -2.92 2.63 -17.81
N ILE A 243 -2.79 2.49 -19.13
CA ILE A 243 -2.76 1.18 -19.81
C ILE A 243 -1.54 0.39 -19.36
N ALA A 244 -0.37 1.02 -19.26
CA ALA A 244 0.85 0.37 -18.75
C ALA A 244 0.69 -0.12 -17.31
N CYS A 245 0.09 0.69 -16.42
CA CYS A 245 -0.24 0.28 -15.05
C CYS A 245 -1.19 -0.93 -15.04
N LEU A 246 -2.29 -0.90 -15.82
CA LEU A 246 -3.22 -2.03 -15.92
C LEU A 246 -2.53 -3.29 -16.47
N ALA A 247 -1.71 -3.17 -17.50
CA ALA A 247 -0.99 -4.30 -18.11
C ALA A 247 -0.06 -4.97 -17.10
N ALA A 248 0.66 -4.20 -16.31
CA ALA A 248 1.53 -4.72 -15.24
C ALA A 248 0.73 -5.44 -14.15
N ILE A 249 -0.43 -4.90 -13.74
CA ILE A 249 -1.35 -5.57 -12.80
C ILE A 249 -1.87 -6.89 -13.36
N VAL A 250 -2.29 -6.92 -14.63
CA VAL A 250 -2.75 -8.13 -15.30
C VAL A 250 -1.66 -9.19 -15.31
N SER A 251 -0.44 -8.83 -15.71
CA SER A 251 0.71 -9.76 -15.70
C SER A 251 1.00 -10.31 -14.29
N ARG A 252 0.95 -9.47 -13.27
CA ARG A 252 1.13 -9.88 -11.89
C ARG A 252 0.06 -10.87 -11.42
N LEU A 253 -1.21 -10.63 -11.76
CA LEU A 253 -2.30 -11.53 -11.38
C LEU A 253 -2.24 -12.90 -12.07
N GLU A 254 -1.62 -12.98 -13.23
CA GLU A 254 -1.41 -14.23 -13.94
C GLU A 254 -0.29 -15.10 -13.34
N THR A 255 0.70 -14.48 -12.68
CA THR A 255 1.93 -15.17 -12.27
C THR A 255 2.13 -15.29 -10.76
N ASP A 256 1.67 -14.30 -9.97
CA ASP A 256 2.24 -14.07 -8.64
C ASP A 256 1.35 -14.45 -7.44
N LEU A 257 0.09 -14.87 -7.62
CA LEU A 257 -0.79 -15.15 -6.47
C LEU A 257 -0.27 -16.27 -5.55
N GLY A 258 0.23 -17.36 -6.11
CA GLY A 258 0.88 -18.43 -5.35
C GLY A 258 2.16 -17.98 -4.65
N PRO A 259 3.12 -17.37 -5.35
CA PRO A 259 4.29 -16.73 -4.76
C PRO A 259 3.97 -15.73 -3.64
N MET A 260 2.92 -14.93 -3.76
CA MET A 260 2.50 -14.00 -2.69
C MET A 260 2.17 -14.73 -1.38
N GLN A 261 1.47 -15.86 -1.44
CA GLN A 261 1.15 -16.67 -0.26
C GLN A 261 2.40 -17.29 0.35
N ALA A 262 3.31 -17.84 -0.49
CA ALA A 262 4.57 -18.40 -0.04
C ALA A 262 5.46 -17.34 0.62
N ARG A 263 5.54 -16.15 0.06
CA ARG A 263 6.26 -15.01 0.65
C ARG A 263 5.67 -14.59 2.01
N ALA A 264 4.34 -14.55 2.12
CA ALA A 264 3.68 -14.23 3.38
C ALA A 264 4.02 -15.25 4.48
N ARG A 265 4.07 -16.54 4.14
CA ARG A 265 4.48 -17.61 5.06
C ARG A 265 5.95 -17.46 5.47
N ALA A 266 6.86 -17.28 4.52
CA ALA A 266 8.29 -17.10 4.79
C ALA A 266 8.53 -15.88 5.71
N TRP A 267 7.82 -14.78 5.46
CA TRP A 267 7.89 -13.59 6.31
C TRP A 267 7.42 -13.88 7.75
N ALA A 268 6.30 -14.56 7.91
CA ALA A 268 5.74 -14.87 9.22
C ALA A 268 6.63 -15.80 10.05
N LEU A 269 7.42 -16.65 9.39
CA LEU A 269 8.40 -17.56 10.01
C LEU A 269 9.77 -16.89 10.27
N GLY A 270 10.01 -15.68 9.76
CA GLY A 270 11.32 -15.05 9.78
C GLY A 270 12.35 -15.71 8.83
N ASP A 271 11.87 -16.51 7.86
CA ASP A 271 12.70 -17.20 6.87
C ASP A 271 13.11 -16.24 5.75
N VAL A 272 14.19 -15.50 6.02
CA VAL A 272 14.70 -14.46 5.11
C VAL A 272 15.26 -15.06 3.83
N ASP A 273 15.85 -16.26 3.88
CA ASP A 273 16.47 -16.89 2.71
C ASP A 273 15.39 -17.36 1.72
N THR A 274 14.35 -18.01 2.21
CA THR A 274 13.18 -18.34 1.39
C THR A 274 12.51 -17.06 0.86
N LEU A 275 12.36 -16.03 1.68
CA LEU A 275 11.76 -14.77 1.25
C LEU A 275 12.54 -14.08 0.11
N ARG A 276 13.87 -14.17 0.12
CA ARG A 276 14.75 -13.64 -0.95
C ARG A 276 14.69 -14.50 -2.22
N SER A 277 14.56 -15.81 -2.09
CA SER A 277 14.55 -16.74 -3.22
C SER A 277 13.22 -16.74 -3.99
N LEU A 278 12.11 -16.37 -3.34
CA LEU A 278 10.79 -16.39 -3.95
C LEU A 278 10.61 -15.25 -4.94
N PRO A 279 9.95 -15.49 -6.09
CA PRO A 279 9.64 -14.45 -7.05
C PRO A 279 8.91 -13.27 -6.40
N HIS A 280 9.31 -12.07 -6.73
CA HIS A 280 8.69 -10.85 -6.26
C HIS A 280 8.75 -9.80 -7.36
N SER A 281 7.65 -9.67 -8.11
CA SER A 281 7.51 -8.56 -9.04
C SER A 281 7.00 -7.31 -8.31
N VAL A 282 7.61 -6.20 -8.63
CA VAL A 282 7.17 -4.85 -8.24
C VAL A 282 6.74 -4.02 -9.45
N ASP A 283 6.69 -4.64 -10.62
CA ASP A 283 6.48 -3.96 -11.90
C ASP A 283 5.15 -3.22 -11.94
N ASP A 284 4.10 -3.80 -11.37
CA ASP A 284 2.80 -3.15 -11.24
C ASP A 284 2.87 -1.88 -10.39
N ARG A 285 3.64 -1.90 -9.30
CA ARG A 285 3.83 -0.73 -8.45
C ARG A 285 4.64 0.34 -9.16
N ILE A 286 5.72 -0.06 -9.84
CA ILE A 286 6.56 0.86 -10.62
C ILE A 286 5.73 1.51 -11.72
N ALA A 287 5.01 0.72 -12.53
CA ALA A 287 4.20 1.23 -13.63
C ALA A 287 3.07 2.14 -13.15
N CYS A 288 2.37 1.76 -12.07
CA CYS A 288 1.28 2.57 -11.54
C CYS A 288 1.79 3.84 -10.84
N LEU A 289 2.96 3.79 -10.15
CA LEU A 289 3.60 4.98 -9.61
C LEU A 289 4.05 5.93 -10.72
N ALA A 290 4.66 5.42 -11.77
CA ALA A 290 5.04 6.22 -12.94
C ALA A 290 3.82 6.91 -13.57
N ALA A 291 2.69 6.20 -13.68
CA ALA A 291 1.45 6.76 -14.19
C ALA A 291 0.96 7.96 -13.37
N VAL A 292 0.85 7.84 -12.06
CA VAL A 292 0.37 8.94 -11.19
C VAL A 292 1.42 10.04 -11.00
N SER A 293 2.71 9.73 -11.11
CA SER A 293 3.82 10.68 -10.96
C SER A 293 4.06 11.53 -12.21
N THR A 294 3.26 11.40 -13.26
CA THR A 294 3.20 12.36 -14.36
C THR A 294 2.80 13.75 -13.87
N SER A 295 1.98 13.84 -12.82
CA SER A 295 1.74 15.08 -12.09
C SER A 295 2.87 15.40 -11.13
N GLU A 296 3.45 16.59 -11.27
CA GLU A 296 4.49 17.10 -10.35
C GLU A 296 3.97 17.20 -8.91
N ARG A 297 2.71 17.64 -8.73
CA ARG A 297 2.09 17.74 -7.41
C ARG A 297 2.00 16.37 -6.73
N VAL A 298 1.54 15.35 -7.43
CA VAL A 298 1.45 13.97 -6.90
C VAL A 298 2.84 13.43 -6.60
N ARG A 299 3.80 13.60 -7.52
CA ARG A 299 5.20 13.20 -7.32
C ARG A 299 5.80 13.83 -6.06
N ASN A 300 5.64 15.13 -5.88
CA ASN A 300 6.16 15.85 -4.72
C ASN A 300 5.52 15.38 -3.41
N LEU A 301 4.24 15.03 -3.40
CA LEU A 301 3.59 14.43 -2.22
C LEU A 301 4.19 13.07 -1.86
N VAL A 302 4.49 12.23 -2.85
CA VAL A 302 5.12 10.92 -2.62
C VAL A 302 6.53 11.09 -2.06
N ILE A 303 7.35 11.92 -2.68
CA ILE A 303 8.72 12.22 -2.22
C ILE A 303 8.67 12.76 -0.79
N LYS A 304 7.86 13.78 -0.54
CA LYS A 304 7.71 14.35 0.80
C LYS A 304 7.31 13.31 1.85
N ALA A 305 6.39 12.42 1.55
CA ALA A 305 5.99 11.38 2.50
C ALA A 305 7.13 10.41 2.84
N GLN A 306 8.07 10.20 1.91
CA GLN A 306 9.25 9.38 2.11
C GLN A 306 10.30 10.10 2.97
N ASP A 307 10.59 11.35 2.62
CA ASP A 307 11.59 12.18 3.31
C ASP A 307 11.14 12.49 4.74
N ASP A 308 9.87 12.86 4.93
CA ASP A 308 9.30 13.14 6.25
C ASP A 308 9.45 11.93 7.18
N TRP A 309 9.28 10.70 6.67
CA TRP A 309 9.43 9.50 7.50
C TRP A 309 10.87 9.30 7.98
N LEU A 310 11.86 9.53 7.12
CA LEU A 310 13.27 9.39 7.49
C LEU A 310 13.68 10.44 8.53
N ILE A 311 13.24 11.69 8.35
CA ILE A 311 13.44 12.77 9.30
C ILE A 311 12.84 12.40 10.67
N GLU A 312 11.59 11.93 10.69
CA GLU A 312 10.92 11.51 11.92
C GLU A 312 11.60 10.33 12.61
N ALA A 313 12.17 9.40 11.83
CA ALA A 313 12.94 8.28 12.36
C ALA A 313 14.23 8.77 13.05
N GLU A 314 14.96 9.71 12.43
CA GLU A 314 16.15 10.33 13.01
C GLU A 314 15.81 11.16 14.26
N ASP A 315 14.74 11.93 14.21
CA ASP A 315 14.25 12.71 15.35
C ASP A 315 13.79 11.82 16.50
N ALA A 316 13.12 10.70 16.20
CA ALA A 316 12.73 9.72 17.21
C ALA A 316 13.96 9.09 17.90
N MET A 317 14.99 8.76 17.12
CA MET A 317 16.27 8.29 17.68
C MET A 317 16.96 9.33 18.54
N ALA A 318 16.91 10.61 18.14
CA ALA A 318 17.56 11.67 18.93
C ALA A 318 16.91 11.89 20.31
N ARG A 319 15.58 11.67 20.42
CA ARG A 319 14.83 11.91 21.68
C ARG A 319 14.60 10.66 22.54
N ASN A 320 14.71 9.46 21.98
CA ASN A 320 14.40 8.21 22.67
C ASN A 320 15.61 7.27 22.69
N LYS A 321 15.79 6.53 23.76
CA LYS A 321 16.79 5.45 23.82
C LYS A 321 16.39 4.25 22.99
N SER A 322 15.10 3.94 22.93
CA SER A 322 14.54 2.85 22.12
C SER A 322 13.28 3.30 21.42
N THR A 323 13.22 3.11 20.11
CA THR A 323 12.06 3.38 19.25
C THR A 323 11.78 2.15 18.39
N LEU A 324 10.52 1.77 18.27
CA LEU A 324 10.09 0.75 17.30
C LEU A 324 9.47 1.42 16.08
N ALA A 325 9.93 1.10 14.90
CA ALA A 325 9.33 1.54 13.65
C ALA A 325 8.77 0.35 12.84
N VAL A 326 7.72 0.60 12.09
CA VAL A 326 7.21 -0.34 11.09
C VAL A 326 7.46 0.26 9.73
N GLN A 327 8.04 -0.51 8.80
CA GLN A 327 8.27 -0.03 7.44
C GLN A 327 8.17 -1.16 6.43
N SER A 328 7.81 -0.84 5.18
CA SER A 328 7.79 -1.87 4.13
C SER A 328 9.21 -2.31 3.75
N MET A 329 9.40 -3.60 3.52
CA MET A 329 10.70 -4.15 3.10
C MET A 329 11.17 -3.53 1.78
N ASP A 330 10.25 -3.22 0.88
CA ASP A 330 10.58 -2.58 -0.41
C ASP A 330 11.19 -1.17 -0.25
N ARG A 331 10.85 -0.45 0.82
CA ARG A 331 11.47 0.84 1.14
C ARG A 331 12.73 0.71 1.99
N LEU A 332 12.85 -0.35 2.76
CA LEU A 332 14.02 -0.59 3.60
C LEU A 332 15.22 -1.04 2.77
N LEU A 333 14.97 -1.93 1.80
CA LEU A 333 16.00 -2.61 1.03
C LEU A 333 16.29 -1.87 -0.30
N GLY A 334 17.40 -2.23 -0.93
CA GLY A 334 17.89 -1.62 -2.16
C GLY A 334 18.98 -0.58 -1.92
N ASP A 335 19.63 -0.17 -3.00
CA ASP A 335 20.78 0.75 -2.94
C ASP A 335 20.38 2.12 -2.42
N ASP A 336 19.20 2.62 -2.81
CA ASP A 336 18.62 3.87 -2.34
C ASP A 336 17.63 3.67 -1.18
N GLY A 337 17.59 2.46 -0.60
CA GLY A 337 16.69 2.13 0.50
C GLY A 337 17.01 2.87 1.79
N ILE A 338 16.04 2.92 2.70
CA ILE A 338 16.18 3.62 3.99
C ILE A 338 17.41 3.13 4.76
N LEU A 339 17.69 1.81 4.76
CA LEU A 339 18.83 1.25 5.48
C LEU A 339 20.16 1.71 4.88
N SER A 340 20.26 1.85 3.56
CA SER A 340 21.42 2.41 2.89
C SER A 340 21.63 3.89 3.23
N GLN A 341 20.57 4.67 3.20
CA GLN A 341 20.61 6.09 3.57
C GLN A 341 21.04 6.28 5.04
N LEU A 342 20.54 5.47 5.96
CA LEU A 342 20.95 5.52 7.37
C LEU A 342 22.42 5.16 7.55
N ARG A 343 22.97 4.15 6.82
CA ARG A 343 24.40 3.85 6.83
C ARG A 343 25.24 5.05 6.35
N THR A 344 24.83 5.68 5.25
CA THR A 344 25.51 6.86 4.70
C THR A 344 25.54 8.03 5.70
N LYS A 345 24.51 8.14 6.56
CA LYS A 345 24.43 9.13 7.64
C LYS A 345 25.19 8.73 8.91
N GLY A 346 25.93 7.61 8.87
CA GLY A 346 26.78 7.15 9.97
C GLY A 346 26.08 6.35 11.06
N TYR A 347 24.88 5.83 10.81
CA TYR A 347 24.21 4.89 11.70
C TYR A 347 24.78 3.48 11.52
N ILE A 348 24.89 2.73 12.61
CA ILE A 348 25.22 1.30 12.58
C ILE A 348 23.93 0.55 12.29
N VAL A 349 23.88 -0.17 11.18
CA VAL A 349 22.71 -0.92 10.73
C VAL A 349 23.04 -2.41 10.76
N GLU A 350 22.45 -3.11 11.71
CA GLU A 350 22.49 -4.57 11.85
C GLU A 350 21.15 -5.15 11.38
N GLY A 351 21.19 -6.28 10.69
CA GLY A 351 19.96 -6.83 10.15
C GLY A 351 19.96 -8.33 10.02
N PRO A 352 18.78 -8.90 9.72
CA PRO A 352 18.60 -10.33 9.52
C PRO A 352 19.27 -10.82 8.24
#